data_245d896468f322272358b9610f43d24e
#
_entry.id   245d896468f322272358b9610f43d24e
#
_cell.length_a   1.000
_cell.length_b   1.000
_cell.length_c   1.000
_cell.angle_alpha   90.00
_cell.angle_beta   90.00
_cell.angle_gamma   90.00
#
_symmetry.space_group_name_H-M   'P 1'
#
loop_
_entity.id
_entity.type
_entity.pdbx_description
1 polymer ?
#
loop_
_entity_poly.entity_id
_entity_poly.type
_entity_poly.pdbx_seq_one_letter_code
_entity_poly.pdbx_strand_id
1 'polypeptide(L)'
;MQEQLSILIQAQYPLIYLNTPEEERAERAIATISQIKPVRRMFTWTVTHGIVEYGQTTGTAQHNTESAEAALKWITRADQKDPAIYVFKDAHPFFDHPVIVRCLRDAVANFKGTQKTIILMSPIQVIPVELEKEIVVLDFPLPDIKAIEEVLDQQLGQVRTKKVSAETREKLVRATLGLTQDEAEKVYRKAQVTNGKLTEEEVDIVLSEKKQLIRRNGILEYIEDEEDLEAVGGLEELKHWLQQRSNAFSQRARNYGLPQPKGMLILGVPGCGKSLIAKTTARLWSLPLIRLDMGRVYDGSTVGKSEANLRNALKVAESISPMILFIDELDKAFAGGAGSADSDGGTSSRIFGTFLTWMQEKKSPVFVMATANRIEKLPGEFLRKGRFDELFFVDLPNGEERRDIFKIHLCKRRPDVEKLERFDFEQLSKVSDGFSGAEIEQAVIAAMYEAFAQDREFTQLDIISAVKSTTPLSRTMTEQVAALRDWARMRARPAATSVAEYQRMEF
;
A
#
# COMPACT_ATOMS: atom_id res chain seq x y z
N MET A 1 14.37 -10.54 12.88
CA MET A 1 13.29 -10.87 13.83
C MET A 1 13.55 -12.20 14.56
N GLN A 2 13.78 -13.34 13.89
CA GLN A 2 14.14 -14.60 14.58
C GLN A 2 15.32 -14.42 15.53
N GLU A 3 16.33 -13.65 15.13
CA GLU A 3 17.46 -13.28 15.96
C GLU A 3 17.03 -12.46 17.19
N GLN A 4 16.16 -11.47 17.03
CA GLN A 4 15.62 -10.69 18.16
C GLN A 4 14.83 -11.56 19.14
N LEU A 5 13.94 -12.43 18.62
CA LEU A 5 13.18 -13.35 19.46
C LEU A 5 14.10 -14.30 20.21
N SER A 6 15.14 -14.81 19.56
CA SER A 6 16.17 -15.66 20.17
C SER A 6 16.91 -14.90 21.29
N ILE A 7 17.29 -13.63 21.04
CA ILE A 7 17.96 -12.79 22.05
C ILE A 7 17.05 -12.57 23.27
N LEU A 8 15.76 -12.26 23.06
CA LEU A 8 14.84 -12.04 24.19
C LEU A 8 14.63 -13.31 25.03
N ILE A 9 14.47 -14.48 24.37
CA ILE A 9 14.35 -15.77 25.06
C ILE A 9 15.64 -16.09 25.84
N GLN A 10 16.81 -15.86 25.25
CA GLN A 10 18.10 -16.08 25.91
C GLN A 10 18.35 -15.09 27.08
N ALA A 11 17.88 -13.86 26.93
CA ALA A 11 17.92 -12.83 27.97
C ALA A 11 16.84 -13.03 29.06
N GLN A 12 16.10 -14.16 29.01
CA GLN A 12 15.10 -14.56 30.02
C GLN A 12 13.95 -13.57 30.18
N TYR A 13 13.51 -12.96 29.08
CA TYR A 13 12.27 -12.19 29.10
C TYR A 13 11.07 -13.11 29.37
N PRO A 14 10.32 -12.88 30.44
CA PRO A 14 9.27 -13.81 30.88
C PRO A 14 8.03 -13.75 30.02
N LEU A 15 7.75 -12.61 29.34
CA LEU A 15 6.54 -12.40 28.56
C LEU A 15 6.85 -11.66 27.26
N ILE A 16 6.50 -12.26 26.15
CA ILE A 16 6.67 -11.70 24.80
C ILE A 16 5.31 -11.76 24.09
N TYR A 17 4.92 -10.69 23.42
CA TYR A 17 3.77 -10.67 22.52
C TYR A 17 4.26 -10.77 21.08
N LEU A 18 3.87 -11.80 20.38
CA LEU A 18 4.22 -12.03 18.98
C LEU A 18 2.99 -11.75 18.12
N ASN A 19 3.00 -10.60 17.45
CA ASN A 19 1.91 -10.19 16.58
C ASN A 19 2.07 -10.84 15.20
N THR A 20 1.19 -11.79 14.86
CA THR A 20 1.24 -12.52 13.58
C THR A 20 -0.07 -13.23 13.27
N PRO A 21 -0.49 -13.26 11.98
CA PRO A 21 -1.53 -14.17 11.49
C PRO A 21 -0.96 -15.55 11.09
N GLU A 22 0.38 -15.74 11.06
CA GLU A 22 1.04 -16.92 10.54
C GLU A 22 1.48 -17.87 11.68
N GLU A 23 0.50 -18.51 12.32
CA GLU A 23 0.76 -19.39 13.47
C GLU A 23 1.79 -20.50 13.19
N GLU A 24 1.60 -21.26 12.11
CA GLU A 24 2.47 -22.40 11.81
C GLU A 24 3.91 -21.99 11.50
N ARG A 25 4.10 -20.87 10.79
CA ARG A 25 5.45 -20.36 10.48
C ARG A 25 6.12 -19.82 11.74
N ALA A 26 5.38 -19.13 12.59
CA ALA A 26 5.87 -18.63 13.86
C ALA A 26 6.22 -19.78 14.83
N GLU A 27 5.37 -20.81 14.92
CA GLU A 27 5.66 -22.00 15.72
C GLU A 27 6.94 -22.72 15.27
N ARG A 28 7.11 -22.92 13.96
CA ARG A 28 8.34 -23.52 13.41
C ARG A 28 9.58 -22.70 13.77
N ALA A 29 9.49 -21.38 13.70
CA ALA A 29 10.57 -20.49 14.09
C ALA A 29 10.88 -20.57 15.59
N ILE A 30 9.86 -20.59 16.45
CA ILE A 30 10.01 -20.76 17.90
C ILE A 30 10.60 -22.14 18.23
N ALA A 31 10.12 -23.19 17.56
CA ALA A 31 10.65 -24.55 17.72
C ALA A 31 12.14 -24.63 17.37
N THR A 32 12.57 -23.97 16.31
CA THR A 32 13.99 -23.87 15.95
C THR A 32 14.81 -23.17 17.05
N ILE A 33 14.28 -22.06 17.57
CA ILE A 33 14.92 -21.31 18.67
C ILE A 33 14.96 -22.15 19.96
N SER A 34 13.94 -22.97 20.23
CA SER A 34 13.87 -23.83 21.44
C SER A 34 15.01 -24.85 21.51
N GLN A 35 15.59 -25.24 20.37
CA GLN A 35 16.72 -26.16 20.28
C GLN A 35 18.10 -25.51 20.53
N ILE A 36 18.15 -24.18 20.59
CA ILE A 36 19.38 -23.45 20.92
C ILE A 36 19.66 -23.64 22.42
N LYS A 37 20.93 -23.92 22.77
CA LYS A 37 21.32 -24.15 24.16
C LYS A 37 21.13 -22.90 25.05
N PRO A 38 20.56 -23.03 26.25
CA PRO A 38 19.99 -24.25 26.80
C PRO A 38 18.70 -24.68 26.08
N VAL A 39 18.60 -25.97 25.76
CA VAL A 39 17.42 -26.52 25.08
C VAL A 39 16.20 -26.35 25.98
N ARG A 40 15.10 -25.86 25.38
CA ARG A 40 13.84 -25.59 26.06
C ARG A 40 12.73 -26.47 25.52
N ARG A 41 11.92 -27.04 26.39
CA ARG A 41 10.69 -27.70 25.96
C ARG A 41 9.72 -26.66 25.46
N MET A 42 9.03 -26.92 24.37
CA MET A 42 8.01 -26.02 23.81
C MET A 42 6.63 -26.60 24.02
N PHE A 43 5.72 -25.78 24.53
CA PHE A 43 4.31 -26.12 24.74
C PHE A 43 3.46 -25.10 24.01
N THR A 44 2.38 -25.55 23.40
CA THR A 44 1.37 -24.70 22.77
C THR A 44 0.06 -24.81 23.50
N TRP A 45 -0.64 -23.72 23.65
CA TRP A 45 -1.97 -23.68 24.23
C TRP A 45 -2.97 -23.08 23.25
N THR A 46 -4.12 -23.71 23.16
CA THR A 46 -5.33 -23.19 22.52
C THR A 46 -6.53 -23.46 23.43
N VAL A 47 -7.57 -22.61 23.31
CA VAL A 47 -8.82 -22.81 24.06
C VAL A 47 -9.51 -24.14 23.73
N THR A 48 -9.23 -24.72 22.57
CA THR A 48 -9.86 -25.95 22.08
C THR A 48 -9.15 -27.26 22.54
N HIS A 49 -7.84 -27.17 22.80
CA HIS A 49 -7.03 -28.36 23.06
C HIS A 49 -6.27 -28.30 24.40
N GLY A 50 -6.27 -27.17 25.10
CA GLY A 50 -5.44 -27.00 26.28
C GLY A 50 -3.94 -26.95 25.94
N ILE A 51 -3.09 -27.32 26.90
CA ILE A 51 -1.63 -27.34 26.76
C ILE A 51 -1.18 -28.64 26.13
N VAL A 52 -0.47 -28.56 25.00
CA VAL A 52 0.12 -29.69 24.27
C VAL A 52 1.62 -29.44 24.06
N GLU A 53 2.43 -30.45 24.24
CA GLU A 53 3.87 -30.34 23.90
C GLU A 53 4.06 -30.32 22.38
N TYR A 54 4.85 -29.39 21.89
CA TYR A 54 5.07 -29.23 20.44
C TYR A 54 5.60 -30.51 19.79
N GLY A 55 5.01 -30.89 18.67
CA GLY A 55 5.34 -32.13 17.95
C GLY A 55 4.58 -33.37 18.45
N GLN A 56 3.77 -33.25 19.50
CA GLN A 56 2.87 -34.33 19.95
C GLN A 56 1.46 -34.15 19.39
N THR A 57 0.68 -35.23 19.44
CA THR A 57 -0.74 -35.19 19.02
C THR A 57 -1.61 -34.51 20.07
N THR A 58 -2.75 -33.94 19.67
CA THR A 58 -3.72 -33.31 20.57
C THR A 58 -4.27 -34.24 21.65
N GLY A 59 -4.23 -35.57 21.42
CA GLY A 59 -4.63 -36.57 22.42
C GLY A 59 -3.69 -36.66 23.64
N THR A 60 -2.55 -36.00 23.63
CA THR A 60 -1.59 -35.91 24.75
C THR A 60 -1.70 -34.61 25.54
N ALA A 61 -2.78 -33.86 25.36
CA ALA A 61 -3.01 -32.58 26.05
C ALA A 61 -3.03 -32.80 27.59
N GLN A 62 -2.53 -31.78 28.30
CA GLN A 62 -2.61 -31.78 29.77
C GLN A 62 -4.05 -31.62 30.21
N HIS A 63 -4.49 -32.50 31.09
CA HIS A 63 -5.88 -32.53 31.53
C HIS A 63 -6.32 -31.20 32.17
N ASN A 64 -7.52 -30.75 31.82
CA ASN A 64 -8.19 -29.57 32.37
C ASN A 64 -7.40 -28.27 32.17
N THR A 65 -6.76 -28.08 31.01
CA THR A 65 -6.01 -26.89 30.67
C THR A 65 -6.62 -26.09 29.50
N GLU A 66 -7.86 -26.38 29.11
CA GLU A 66 -8.56 -25.69 28.01
C GLU A 66 -8.88 -24.24 28.36
N SER A 67 -9.26 -23.99 29.65
CA SER A 67 -9.45 -22.59 30.07
C SER A 67 -8.12 -21.86 30.24
N ALA A 68 -8.06 -20.58 29.80
CA ALA A 68 -6.86 -19.77 29.94
C ALA A 68 -6.37 -19.64 31.40
N GLU A 69 -7.31 -19.55 32.35
CA GLU A 69 -7.02 -19.51 33.78
C GLU A 69 -6.34 -20.81 34.26
N ALA A 70 -6.89 -21.97 33.88
CA ALA A 70 -6.34 -23.28 34.30
C ALA A 70 -4.97 -23.51 33.65
N ALA A 71 -4.79 -23.12 32.38
CA ALA A 71 -3.51 -23.20 31.67
C ALA A 71 -2.43 -22.34 32.36
N LEU A 72 -2.74 -21.08 32.69
CA LEU A 72 -1.82 -20.19 33.40
C LEU A 72 -1.47 -20.70 34.78
N LYS A 73 -2.41 -21.25 35.52
CA LYS A 73 -2.16 -21.88 36.82
C LYS A 73 -1.28 -23.14 36.67
N TRP A 74 -1.48 -23.93 35.60
CA TRP A 74 -0.69 -25.13 35.35
C TRP A 74 0.78 -24.76 35.06
N ILE A 75 1.08 -23.80 34.17
CA ILE A 75 2.45 -23.40 33.84
C ILE A 75 3.17 -22.78 35.05
N THR A 76 2.43 -22.13 35.95
CA THR A 76 2.97 -21.54 37.17
C THR A 76 3.34 -22.60 38.21
N ARG A 77 2.63 -23.74 38.24
CA ARG A 77 2.88 -24.88 39.16
C ARG A 77 3.91 -25.86 38.64
N ALA A 78 4.20 -25.86 37.31
CA ALA A 78 5.17 -26.76 36.70
C ALA A 78 6.57 -26.53 37.32
N ASP A 79 7.41 -27.58 37.35
CA ASP A 79 8.75 -27.49 37.99
C ASP A 79 9.52 -26.31 37.41
N GLN A 80 9.96 -25.44 38.32
CA GLN A 80 10.62 -24.18 37.93
C GLN A 80 12.03 -24.37 37.37
N LYS A 81 12.61 -25.55 37.49
CA LYS A 81 13.97 -25.82 37.01
C LYS A 81 14.06 -26.16 35.53
N ASP A 82 12.95 -26.62 34.93
CA ASP A 82 12.97 -27.04 33.52
C ASP A 82 12.81 -25.84 32.56
N PRO A 83 13.79 -25.62 31.67
CA PRO A 83 13.67 -24.60 30.63
C PRO A 83 12.47 -24.87 29.72
N ALA A 84 11.59 -23.88 29.54
CA ALA A 84 10.39 -24.07 28.73
C ALA A 84 9.91 -22.78 28.04
N ILE A 85 9.29 -22.95 26.88
CA ILE A 85 8.58 -21.90 26.15
C ILE A 85 7.11 -22.29 26.08
N TYR A 86 6.24 -21.41 26.53
CA TYR A 86 4.79 -21.60 26.50
C TYR A 86 4.17 -20.64 25.49
N VAL A 87 3.64 -21.15 24.38
CA VAL A 87 3.02 -20.35 23.31
C VAL A 87 1.51 -20.38 23.50
N PHE A 88 0.91 -19.25 23.82
CA PHE A 88 -0.53 -19.07 23.96
C PHE A 88 -1.08 -18.46 22.68
N LYS A 89 -1.86 -19.23 21.93
CA LYS A 89 -2.52 -18.77 20.70
C LYS A 89 -3.86 -18.13 21.03
N ASP A 90 -4.10 -16.98 20.41
CA ASP A 90 -5.35 -16.23 20.51
C ASP A 90 -5.85 -16.03 21.94
N ALA A 91 -4.95 -15.72 22.87
CA ALA A 91 -5.32 -15.45 24.25
C ALA A 91 -5.95 -14.06 24.46
N HIS A 92 -5.86 -13.16 23.46
CA HIS A 92 -6.31 -11.77 23.56
C HIS A 92 -7.79 -11.57 23.91
N PRO A 93 -8.77 -12.43 23.49
CA PRO A 93 -10.17 -12.25 23.87
C PRO A 93 -10.43 -12.44 25.37
N PHE A 94 -9.51 -13.07 26.07
CA PHE A 94 -9.63 -13.33 27.51
C PHE A 94 -9.01 -12.23 28.40
N PHE A 95 -8.37 -11.21 27.80
CA PHE A 95 -7.69 -10.15 28.56
C PHE A 95 -8.64 -9.13 29.18
N ASP A 96 -9.92 -9.13 28.85
CA ASP A 96 -10.94 -8.36 29.54
C ASP A 96 -11.30 -8.96 30.92
N HIS A 97 -10.83 -10.18 31.23
CA HIS A 97 -11.13 -10.86 32.47
C HIS A 97 -10.03 -10.60 33.52
N PRO A 98 -10.35 -9.91 34.64
CA PRO A 98 -9.33 -9.50 35.63
C PRO A 98 -8.51 -10.66 36.22
N VAL A 99 -9.14 -11.84 36.39
CA VAL A 99 -8.46 -13.04 36.92
C VAL A 99 -7.35 -13.50 35.98
N ILE A 100 -7.58 -13.46 34.64
CA ILE A 100 -6.59 -13.89 33.65
C ILE A 100 -5.42 -12.94 33.61
N VAL A 101 -5.68 -11.62 33.61
CA VAL A 101 -4.63 -10.61 33.70
C VAL A 101 -3.80 -10.80 34.98
N ARG A 102 -4.46 -11.09 36.12
CA ARG A 102 -3.75 -11.38 37.35
C ARG A 102 -2.91 -12.64 37.28
N CYS A 103 -3.44 -13.74 36.74
CA CYS A 103 -2.70 -14.98 36.53
C CYS A 103 -1.47 -14.80 35.63
N LEU A 104 -1.59 -13.98 34.57
CA LEU A 104 -0.44 -13.63 33.72
C LEU A 104 0.64 -12.89 34.50
N ARG A 105 0.27 -11.88 35.30
CA ARG A 105 1.22 -11.15 36.13
C ARG A 105 1.91 -12.05 37.14
N ASP A 106 1.18 -12.98 37.77
CA ASP A 106 1.76 -13.94 38.70
C ASP A 106 2.73 -14.90 37.99
N ALA A 107 2.39 -15.38 36.78
CA ALA A 107 3.26 -16.20 35.97
C ALA A 107 4.55 -15.45 35.58
N VAL A 108 4.42 -14.20 35.15
CA VAL A 108 5.58 -13.32 34.83
C VAL A 108 6.48 -13.15 36.04
N ALA A 109 5.92 -12.87 37.23
CA ALA A 109 6.68 -12.73 38.45
C ALA A 109 7.44 -14.01 38.81
N ASN A 110 6.81 -15.17 38.66
CA ASN A 110 7.40 -16.49 38.92
C ASN A 110 8.47 -16.88 37.89
N PHE A 111 8.41 -16.35 36.68
CA PHE A 111 9.38 -16.67 35.61
C PHE A 111 10.59 -15.75 35.61
N LYS A 112 10.57 -14.64 36.31
CA LYS A 112 11.72 -13.74 36.42
C LYS A 112 12.96 -14.48 36.95
N GLY A 113 14.05 -14.43 36.21
CA GLY A 113 15.31 -15.13 36.57
C GLY A 113 15.29 -16.65 36.31
N THR A 114 14.26 -17.15 35.64
CA THR A 114 14.18 -18.53 35.18
C THR A 114 14.40 -18.64 33.66
N GLN A 115 14.52 -19.85 33.16
CA GLN A 115 14.62 -20.10 31.71
C GLN A 115 13.24 -20.40 31.06
N LYS A 116 12.19 -19.80 31.64
CA LYS A 116 10.82 -19.94 31.13
C LYS A 116 10.34 -18.65 30.48
N THR A 117 9.65 -18.78 29.35
CA THR A 117 9.11 -17.65 28.60
C THR A 117 7.69 -17.96 28.17
N ILE A 118 6.77 -17.03 28.36
CA ILE A 118 5.42 -17.05 27.78
C ILE A 118 5.46 -16.23 26.49
N ILE A 119 4.97 -16.79 25.41
CA ILE A 119 4.76 -16.09 24.13
C ILE A 119 3.27 -16.02 23.87
N LEU A 120 2.69 -14.82 23.90
CA LEU A 120 1.32 -14.58 23.46
C LEU A 120 1.34 -14.38 21.97
N MET A 121 0.73 -15.27 21.20
CA MET A 121 0.71 -15.21 19.74
C MET A 121 -0.71 -14.90 19.25
N SER A 122 -0.87 -13.83 18.48
CA SER A 122 -2.16 -13.39 17.97
C SER A 122 -2.02 -12.46 16.77
N PRO A 123 -2.98 -12.43 15.83
CA PRO A 123 -3.00 -11.47 14.72
C PRO A 123 -3.41 -10.06 15.16
N ILE A 124 -3.97 -9.91 16.36
CA ILE A 124 -4.45 -8.65 16.91
C ILE A 124 -3.68 -8.35 18.20
N GLN A 125 -3.13 -7.14 18.30
CA GLN A 125 -2.42 -6.69 19.49
C GLN A 125 -3.40 -6.11 20.50
N VAL A 126 -3.60 -6.83 21.61
CA VAL A 126 -4.36 -6.38 22.78
C VAL A 126 -3.48 -6.55 24.01
N ILE A 127 -3.15 -5.46 24.68
CA ILE A 127 -2.27 -5.46 25.88
C ILE A 127 -3.03 -4.79 27.02
N PRO A 128 -3.29 -5.51 28.12
CA PRO A 128 -3.81 -4.90 29.33
C PRO A 128 -2.82 -3.87 29.89
N VAL A 129 -3.34 -2.75 30.39
CA VAL A 129 -2.54 -1.65 30.97
C VAL A 129 -1.60 -2.16 32.06
N GLU A 130 -2.04 -3.15 32.83
CA GLU A 130 -1.28 -3.77 33.92
C GLU A 130 -0.03 -4.53 33.46
N LEU A 131 0.01 -4.91 32.17
CA LEU A 131 1.11 -5.68 31.59
C LEU A 131 2.04 -4.84 30.69
N GLU A 132 1.69 -3.59 30.38
CA GLU A 132 2.45 -2.73 29.43
C GLU A 132 3.95 -2.66 29.73
N LYS A 133 4.34 -2.66 31.01
CA LYS A 133 5.76 -2.56 31.43
C LYS A 133 6.48 -3.91 31.45
N GLU A 134 5.77 -5.01 31.36
CA GLU A 134 6.31 -6.36 31.53
C GLU A 134 6.36 -7.15 30.20
N ILE A 135 5.67 -6.66 29.18
CA ILE A 135 5.54 -7.32 27.88
C ILE A 135 6.43 -6.66 26.83
N VAL A 136 7.11 -7.47 26.04
CA VAL A 136 7.82 -7.00 24.85
C VAL A 136 7.04 -7.43 23.62
N VAL A 137 6.70 -6.47 22.76
CA VAL A 137 5.96 -6.72 21.53
C VAL A 137 6.93 -6.91 20.36
N LEU A 138 6.75 -7.97 19.61
CA LEU A 138 7.45 -8.26 18.36
C LEU A 138 6.43 -8.48 17.26
N ASP A 139 6.60 -7.77 16.15
CA ASP A 139 5.88 -8.07 14.91
C ASP A 139 6.62 -9.18 14.15
N PHE A 140 5.91 -10.27 13.82
CA PHE A 140 6.45 -11.34 12.99
C PHE A 140 6.30 -10.95 11.52
N PRO A 141 7.40 -10.71 10.78
CA PRO A 141 7.31 -10.22 9.42
C PRO A 141 6.75 -11.28 8.47
N LEU A 142 6.09 -10.83 7.42
CA LEU A 142 5.70 -11.67 6.31
C LEU A 142 6.93 -12.32 5.64
N PRO A 143 6.74 -13.40 4.85
CA PRO A 143 7.81 -14.06 4.13
C PRO A 143 8.61 -13.08 3.27
N ASP A 144 9.92 -13.13 3.37
CA ASP A 144 10.84 -12.41 2.49
C ASP A 144 10.99 -13.11 1.13
N ILE A 145 11.78 -12.51 0.23
CA ILE A 145 12.02 -13.05 -1.12
C ILE A 145 12.48 -14.49 -1.06
N LYS A 146 13.40 -14.83 -0.15
CA LYS A 146 13.94 -16.19 -0.03
C LYS A 146 12.90 -17.20 0.42
N ALA A 147 12.10 -16.83 1.42
CA ALA A 147 11.02 -17.68 1.89
C ALA A 147 9.96 -17.93 0.80
N ILE A 148 9.61 -16.91 0.00
CA ILE A 148 8.68 -17.06 -1.14
C ILE A 148 9.31 -17.90 -2.26
N GLU A 149 10.62 -17.76 -2.53
CA GLU A 149 11.34 -18.62 -3.47
C GLU A 149 11.32 -20.09 -3.04
N GLU A 150 11.51 -20.37 -1.75
CA GLU A 150 11.41 -21.71 -1.18
C GLU A 150 10.01 -22.31 -1.35
N VAL A 151 8.96 -21.50 -1.11
CA VAL A 151 7.56 -21.91 -1.35
C VAL A 151 7.35 -22.24 -2.83
N LEU A 152 7.81 -21.37 -3.74
CA LEU A 152 7.71 -21.60 -5.18
C LEU A 152 8.42 -22.90 -5.58
N ASP A 153 9.65 -23.14 -5.08
CA ASP A 153 10.41 -24.34 -5.38
C ASP A 153 9.74 -25.62 -4.87
N GLN A 154 9.16 -25.58 -3.69
CA GLN A 154 8.37 -26.70 -3.14
C GLN A 154 7.18 -27.03 -4.05
N GLN A 155 6.46 -26.02 -4.54
CA GLN A 155 5.33 -26.21 -5.44
C GLN A 155 5.81 -26.71 -6.83
N LEU A 156 6.89 -26.17 -7.38
CA LEU A 156 7.48 -26.63 -8.64
C LEU A 156 8.01 -28.06 -8.55
N GLY A 157 8.57 -28.47 -7.41
CA GLY A 157 9.04 -29.85 -7.18
C GLY A 157 7.92 -30.90 -7.16
N GLN A 158 6.68 -30.50 -6.93
CA GLN A 158 5.49 -31.40 -6.96
C GLN A 158 4.97 -31.62 -8.40
N VAL A 159 5.40 -30.85 -9.38
CA VAL A 159 4.91 -30.90 -10.77
C VAL A 159 6.02 -31.40 -11.71
N ARG A 160 5.70 -32.39 -12.54
CA ARG A 160 6.61 -32.91 -13.61
C ARG A 160 6.83 -31.93 -14.77
N THR A 161 6.84 -30.62 -14.53
CA THR A 161 6.83 -29.59 -15.59
C THR A 161 8.17 -28.92 -15.80
N LYS A 162 8.34 -28.40 -17.02
CA LYS A 162 9.55 -27.74 -17.56
C LYS A 162 10.04 -26.59 -16.66
N LYS A 163 11.35 -26.39 -16.68
CA LYS A 163 12.03 -25.28 -16.00
C LYS A 163 11.34 -23.93 -16.30
N VAL A 164 10.83 -23.28 -15.28
CA VAL A 164 10.35 -21.89 -15.35
C VAL A 164 11.56 -21.00 -15.66
N SER A 165 11.41 -20.02 -16.57
CA SER A 165 12.49 -19.09 -16.89
C SER A 165 12.86 -18.26 -15.65
N ALA A 166 14.11 -17.82 -15.55
CA ALA A 166 14.55 -16.98 -14.45
C ALA A 166 13.74 -15.69 -14.35
N GLU A 167 13.33 -15.12 -15.46
CA GLU A 167 12.51 -13.93 -15.56
C GLU A 167 11.08 -14.16 -15.02
N THR A 168 10.43 -15.23 -15.49
CA THR A 168 9.08 -15.62 -15.01
C THR A 168 9.11 -15.93 -13.50
N ARG A 169 10.16 -16.60 -13.03
CA ARG A 169 10.38 -16.89 -11.61
C ARG A 169 10.43 -15.59 -10.79
N GLU A 170 11.22 -14.62 -11.23
CA GLU A 170 11.33 -13.33 -10.56
C GLU A 170 9.97 -12.58 -10.54
N LYS A 171 9.22 -12.60 -11.65
CA LYS A 171 7.89 -12.00 -11.75
C LYS A 171 6.91 -12.67 -10.78
N LEU A 172 6.87 -14.00 -10.73
CA LEU A 172 6.01 -14.76 -9.79
C LEU A 172 6.35 -14.46 -8.34
N VAL A 173 7.64 -14.49 -7.97
CA VAL A 173 8.07 -14.17 -6.61
C VAL A 173 7.68 -12.74 -6.24
N ARG A 174 7.92 -11.76 -7.11
CA ARG A 174 7.55 -10.36 -6.86
C ARG A 174 6.04 -10.18 -6.70
N ALA A 175 5.24 -10.81 -7.54
CA ALA A 175 3.79 -10.75 -7.46
C ALA A 175 3.27 -11.33 -6.13
N THR A 176 3.93 -12.36 -5.59
CA THR A 176 3.53 -13.07 -4.37
C THR A 176 4.01 -12.39 -3.09
N LEU A 177 5.03 -11.53 -3.15
CA LEU A 177 5.49 -10.78 -1.97
C LEU A 177 4.33 -10.05 -1.29
N GLY A 178 4.32 -10.10 0.05
CA GLY A 178 3.26 -9.49 0.86
C GLY A 178 2.08 -10.42 1.17
N LEU A 179 2.10 -11.65 0.67
CA LEU A 179 1.21 -12.72 1.12
C LEU A 179 1.83 -13.45 2.31
N THR A 180 0.99 -14.05 3.13
CA THR A 180 1.43 -15.06 4.10
C THR A 180 1.95 -16.30 3.37
N GLN A 181 2.73 -17.13 4.05
CA GLN A 181 3.22 -18.37 3.44
C GLN A 181 2.09 -19.28 2.96
N ASP A 182 1.05 -19.43 3.76
CA ASP A 182 -0.13 -20.24 3.42
C ASP A 182 -0.91 -19.66 2.21
N GLU A 183 -1.06 -18.35 2.15
CA GLU A 183 -1.66 -17.69 0.99
C GLU A 183 -0.83 -17.88 -0.26
N ALA A 184 0.49 -17.73 -0.18
CA ALA A 184 1.41 -17.96 -1.28
C ALA A 184 1.32 -19.40 -1.81
N GLU A 185 1.31 -20.40 -0.92
CA GLU A 185 1.12 -21.80 -1.28
C GLU A 185 -0.21 -22.06 -1.98
N LYS A 186 -1.30 -21.48 -1.45
CA LYS A 186 -2.64 -21.61 -2.04
C LYS A 186 -2.74 -20.99 -3.42
N VAL A 187 -2.14 -19.82 -3.59
CA VAL A 187 -2.16 -19.10 -4.87
C VAL A 187 -1.36 -19.86 -5.94
N TYR A 188 -0.16 -20.32 -5.62
CA TYR A 188 0.63 -21.16 -6.54
C TYR A 188 -0.08 -22.48 -6.88
N ARG A 189 -0.69 -23.12 -5.90
CA ARG A 189 -1.48 -24.34 -6.11
C ARG A 189 -2.70 -24.09 -7.00
N LYS A 190 -3.41 -22.97 -6.79
CA LYS A 190 -4.54 -22.57 -7.64
C LYS A 190 -4.08 -22.33 -9.07
N ALA A 191 -2.99 -21.60 -9.28
CA ALA A 191 -2.41 -21.35 -10.59
C ALA A 191 -2.05 -22.65 -11.31
N GLN A 192 -1.44 -23.60 -10.62
CA GLN A 192 -1.13 -24.94 -11.15
C GLN A 192 -2.36 -25.73 -11.56
N VAL A 193 -3.42 -25.72 -10.75
CA VAL A 193 -4.66 -26.45 -11.02
C VAL A 193 -5.40 -25.86 -12.21
N THR A 194 -5.35 -24.54 -12.39
CA THR A 194 -6.05 -23.84 -13.48
C THR A 194 -5.43 -24.16 -14.83
N ASN A 195 -4.10 -24.08 -14.97
CA ASN A 195 -3.42 -24.17 -16.27
C ASN A 195 -2.40 -25.33 -16.37
N GLY A 196 -2.19 -26.08 -15.29
CA GLY A 196 -1.24 -27.20 -15.25
C GLY A 196 0.24 -26.80 -15.33
N LYS A 197 0.55 -25.49 -15.29
CA LYS A 197 1.89 -24.92 -15.45
C LYS A 197 2.01 -23.66 -14.57
N LEU A 198 3.23 -23.22 -14.33
CA LEU A 198 3.54 -21.90 -13.77
C LEU A 198 4.32 -21.13 -14.85
N THR A 199 3.63 -20.30 -15.61
CA THR A 199 4.17 -19.46 -16.69
C THR A 199 3.89 -17.99 -16.38
N GLU A 200 4.10 -17.11 -17.33
CA GLU A 200 3.86 -15.68 -17.16
C GLU A 200 2.37 -15.34 -16.99
N GLU A 201 1.48 -16.15 -17.59
CA GLU A 201 0.03 -15.99 -17.47
C GLU A 201 -0.50 -16.19 -16.04
N GLU A 202 0.22 -16.98 -15.23
CA GLU A 202 -0.16 -17.21 -13.84
C GLU A 202 0.19 -16.04 -12.91
N VAL A 203 1.02 -15.11 -13.35
CA VAL A 203 1.27 -13.86 -12.60
C VAL A 203 -0.05 -13.10 -12.38
N ASP A 204 -0.94 -13.08 -13.37
CA ASP A 204 -2.25 -12.43 -13.28
C ASP A 204 -3.17 -13.12 -12.26
N ILE A 205 -3.08 -14.45 -12.12
CA ILE A 205 -3.82 -15.19 -11.09
C ILE A 205 -3.33 -14.79 -9.71
N VAL A 206 -2.00 -14.71 -9.52
CA VAL A 206 -1.40 -14.27 -8.25
C VAL A 206 -1.85 -12.85 -7.90
N LEU A 207 -1.81 -11.94 -8.86
CA LEU A 207 -2.24 -10.56 -8.69
C LEU A 207 -3.74 -10.48 -8.37
N SER A 208 -4.59 -11.31 -8.99
CA SER A 208 -6.02 -11.33 -8.72
C SER A 208 -6.37 -11.77 -7.29
N GLU A 209 -5.65 -12.76 -6.74
CA GLU A 209 -5.81 -13.16 -5.34
C GLU A 209 -5.36 -12.07 -4.38
N LYS A 210 -4.23 -11.42 -4.70
CA LYS A 210 -3.75 -10.26 -3.93
C LYS A 210 -4.78 -9.12 -3.90
N LYS A 211 -5.47 -8.87 -5.03
CA LYS A 211 -6.59 -7.92 -5.11
C LYS A 211 -7.71 -8.24 -4.13
N GLN A 212 -8.08 -9.51 -3.99
CA GLN A 212 -9.15 -9.93 -3.06
C GLN A 212 -8.77 -9.67 -1.59
N LEU A 213 -7.50 -9.88 -1.23
CA LEU A 213 -7.01 -9.59 0.12
C LEU A 213 -7.07 -8.10 0.45
N ILE A 214 -6.70 -7.25 -0.51
CA ILE A 214 -6.80 -5.80 -0.37
C ILE A 214 -8.25 -5.36 -0.16
N ARG A 215 -9.19 -5.91 -0.94
CA ARG A 215 -10.62 -5.61 -0.84
C ARG A 215 -11.21 -5.92 0.55
N ARG A 216 -10.68 -6.92 1.27
CA ARG A 216 -11.12 -7.25 2.63
C ARG A 216 -10.81 -6.16 3.65
N ASN A 217 -9.78 -5.35 3.42
CA ASN A 217 -9.41 -4.24 4.31
C ASN A 217 -10.45 -3.10 4.29
N GLY A 218 -11.17 -2.93 3.18
CA GLY A 218 -12.24 -1.94 3.01
C GLY A 218 -11.78 -0.49 2.85
N ILE A 219 -10.55 -0.13 3.27
CA ILE A 219 -9.96 1.21 3.19
C ILE A 219 -9.05 1.35 1.97
N LEU A 220 -8.45 0.23 1.56
CA LEU A 220 -7.59 0.15 0.39
C LEU A 220 -8.39 -0.40 -0.80
N GLU A 221 -8.25 0.25 -1.95
CA GLU A 221 -8.89 -0.16 -3.19
C GLU A 221 -7.84 -0.42 -4.27
N TYR A 222 -7.93 -1.58 -4.91
CA TYR A 222 -7.10 -1.88 -6.06
C TYR A 222 -7.66 -1.19 -7.31
N ILE A 223 -6.83 -0.44 -8.03
CA ILE A 223 -7.19 0.20 -9.30
C ILE A 223 -6.78 -0.76 -10.43
N GLU A 224 -7.77 -1.22 -11.20
CA GLU A 224 -7.59 -2.21 -12.28
C GLU A 224 -7.26 -1.56 -13.63
N ASP A 225 -7.66 -0.30 -13.83
CA ASP A 225 -7.46 0.40 -15.09
C ASP A 225 -6.01 0.85 -15.23
N GLU A 226 -5.20 0.04 -15.87
CA GLU A 226 -3.86 0.41 -16.27
C GLU A 226 -3.93 1.11 -17.62
N GLU A 227 -3.33 2.29 -17.71
CA GLU A 227 -3.23 3.06 -18.95
C GLU A 227 -1.77 3.16 -19.36
N ASP A 228 -1.49 3.15 -20.67
CA ASP A 228 -0.14 3.35 -21.18
C ASP A 228 0.33 4.79 -20.95
N LEU A 229 1.65 5.00 -20.88
CA LEU A 229 2.24 6.32 -20.72
C LEU A 229 1.86 7.26 -21.90
N GLU A 230 1.59 6.68 -23.04
CA GLU A 230 1.12 7.37 -24.25
C GLU A 230 -0.32 7.89 -24.13
N ALA A 231 -1.11 7.36 -23.20
CA ALA A 231 -2.45 7.87 -22.90
C ALA A 231 -2.43 9.24 -22.19
N VAL A 232 -1.27 9.70 -21.77
CA VAL A 232 -1.07 11.04 -21.16
C VAL A 232 -0.45 11.97 -22.18
N GLY A 233 -1.18 12.98 -22.62
CA GLY A 233 -0.64 14.04 -23.49
C GLY A 233 0.27 14.98 -22.71
N GLY A 234 1.45 15.33 -23.26
CA GLY A 234 2.41 16.23 -22.61
C GLY A 234 3.09 15.65 -21.38
N LEU A 235 3.45 16.53 -20.43
CA LEU A 235 4.08 16.21 -19.14
C LEU A 235 5.45 15.50 -19.26
N GLU A 236 6.26 15.89 -20.23
CA GLU A 236 7.48 15.19 -20.63
C GLU A 236 8.54 15.14 -19.51
N GLU A 237 8.69 16.20 -18.70
CA GLU A 237 9.63 16.20 -17.57
C GLU A 237 9.23 15.19 -16.49
N LEU A 238 7.94 15.11 -16.21
CA LEU A 238 7.39 14.13 -15.25
C LEU A 238 7.54 12.70 -15.77
N LYS A 239 7.20 12.45 -17.04
CA LYS A 239 7.38 11.13 -17.67
C LYS A 239 8.85 10.70 -17.64
N HIS A 240 9.77 11.60 -17.99
CA HIS A 240 11.21 11.32 -17.95
C HIS A 240 11.69 10.96 -16.54
N TRP A 241 11.25 11.71 -15.53
CA TRP A 241 11.57 11.43 -14.13
C TRP A 241 11.09 10.04 -13.68
N LEU A 242 9.87 9.65 -14.10
CA LEU A 242 9.29 8.33 -13.81
C LEU A 242 10.06 7.20 -14.52
N GLN A 243 10.44 7.40 -15.79
CA GLN A 243 11.22 6.42 -16.55
C GLN A 243 12.59 6.17 -15.92
N GLN A 244 13.29 7.21 -15.46
CA GLN A 244 14.57 7.08 -14.77
C GLN A 244 14.48 6.22 -13.50
N ARG A 245 13.30 6.15 -12.87
CA ARG A 245 13.06 5.44 -11.61
C ARG A 245 12.33 4.10 -11.76
N SER A 246 12.01 3.69 -12.98
CA SER A 246 11.26 2.46 -13.26
C SER A 246 11.88 1.22 -12.61
N ASN A 247 13.20 1.17 -12.51
CA ASN A 247 13.94 0.05 -11.92
C ASN A 247 14.44 0.31 -10.47
N ALA A 248 13.96 1.36 -9.80
CA ALA A 248 14.48 1.75 -8.49
C ALA A 248 14.22 0.71 -7.38
N PHE A 249 13.23 -0.18 -7.55
CA PHE A 249 12.93 -1.26 -6.62
C PHE A 249 13.65 -2.58 -6.94
N SER A 250 14.45 -2.63 -8.00
CA SER A 250 15.19 -3.82 -8.42
C SER A 250 16.38 -4.14 -7.47
N GLN A 251 16.81 -5.40 -7.49
CA GLN A 251 18.03 -5.79 -6.77
C GLN A 251 19.27 -5.07 -7.30
N ARG A 252 19.31 -4.76 -8.62
CA ARG A 252 20.39 -3.99 -9.24
C ARG A 252 20.52 -2.59 -8.64
N ALA A 253 19.40 -1.90 -8.40
CA ALA A 253 19.41 -0.58 -7.78
C ALA A 253 19.93 -0.63 -6.34
N ARG A 254 19.55 -1.66 -5.56
CA ARG A 254 20.04 -1.88 -4.19
C ARG A 254 21.54 -2.15 -4.18
N ASN A 255 22.03 -3.00 -5.08
CA ASN A 255 23.47 -3.30 -5.19
C ASN A 255 24.29 -2.08 -5.63
N TYR A 256 23.67 -1.17 -6.39
CA TYR A 256 24.29 0.10 -6.78
C TYR A 256 24.31 1.14 -5.64
N GLY A 257 23.57 0.89 -4.55
CA GLY A 257 23.49 1.78 -3.39
C GLY A 257 22.41 2.88 -3.53
N LEU A 258 21.46 2.76 -4.48
CA LEU A 258 20.37 3.72 -4.62
C LEU A 258 19.37 3.56 -3.46
N PRO A 259 18.95 4.67 -2.81
CA PRO A 259 17.86 4.62 -1.87
C PRO A 259 16.56 4.30 -2.59
N GLN A 260 15.64 3.62 -1.89
CA GLN A 260 14.29 3.38 -2.43
C GLN A 260 13.53 4.71 -2.51
N PRO A 261 12.84 4.98 -3.64
CA PRO A 261 12.03 6.18 -3.77
C PRO A 261 10.87 6.12 -2.79
N LYS A 262 10.61 7.23 -2.13
CA LYS A 262 9.54 7.36 -1.12
C LYS A 262 8.20 7.73 -1.72
N GLY A 263 8.19 8.69 -2.62
CA GLY A 263 6.97 9.14 -3.26
C GLY A 263 7.11 10.48 -3.96
N MET A 264 6.03 10.88 -4.63
CA MET A 264 5.90 12.18 -5.29
C MET A 264 4.56 12.82 -4.97
N LEU A 265 4.55 14.14 -4.93
CA LEU A 265 3.34 14.94 -4.79
C LEU A 265 3.11 15.71 -6.11
N ILE A 266 1.92 15.54 -6.68
CA ILE A 266 1.51 16.21 -7.91
C ILE A 266 0.51 17.30 -7.57
N LEU A 267 0.92 18.52 -7.74
CA LEU A 267 0.11 19.72 -7.56
C LEU A 267 -0.34 20.24 -8.92
N GLY A 268 -1.50 20.83 -8.99
CA GLY A 268 -1.87 21.49 -10.25
C GLY A 268 -3.36 21.67 -10.47
N VAL A 269 -3.66 22.23 -11.64
CA VAL A 269 -5.03 22.56 -12.04
C VAL A 269 -5.89 21.30 -12.13
N PRO A 270 -7.15 21.32 -11.67
CA PRO A 270 -8.08 20.20 -11.83
C PRO A 270 -8.26 19.82 -13.31
N GLY A 271 -8.44 18.52 -13.58
CA GLY A 271 -8.69 18.02 -14.93
C GLY A 271 -7.45 17.94 -15.86
N CYS A 272 -6.23 18.15 -15.34
CA CYS A 272 -4.99 18.07 -16.13
C CYS A 272 -4.26 16.72 -16.00
N GLY A 273 -4.97 15.61 -15.78
CA GLY A 273 -4.41 14.26 -15.90
C GLY A 273 -3.65 13.75 -14.65
N LYS A 274 -3.70 14.44 -13.49
CA LYS A 274 -2.95 14.03 -12.28
C LYS A 274 -3.20 12.59 -11.84
N SER A 275 -4.45 12.15 -11.79
CA SER A 275 -4.80 10.77 -11.38
C SER A 275 -4.47 9.75 -12.49
N LEU A 276 -4.43 10.17 -13.76
CA LEU A 276 -4.04 9.34 -14.88
C LEU A 276 -2.55 8.96 -14.79
N ILE A 277 -1.70 9.87 -14.35
CA ILE A 277 -0.26 9.62 -14.12
C ILE A 277 -0.04 8.48 -13.13
N ALA A 278 -0.88 8.31 -12.11
CA ALA A 278 -0.72 7.20 -11.19
C ALA A 278 -0.95 5.85 -11.89
N LYS A 279 -1.97 5.76 -12.76
CA LYS A 279 -2.27 4.56 -13.54
C LYS A 279 -1.14 4.22 -14.51
N THR A 280 -0.65 5.22 -15.24
CA THR A 280 0.45 5.01 -16.20
C THR A 280 1.77 4.65 -15.51
N THR A 281 2.03 5.21 -14.31
CA THR A 281 3.21 4.86 -13.53
C THR A 281 3.17 3.41 -13.06
N ALA A 282 2.00 2.93 -12.62
CA ALA A 282 1.80 1.55 -12.19
C ALA A 282 2.14 0.57 -13.31
N ARG A 283 1.68 0.83 -14.52
CA ARG A 283 2.00 0.04 -15.69
C ARG A 283 3.47 0.12 -16.07
N LEU A 284 4.04 1.33 -16.11
CA LEU A 284 5.46 1.55 -16.44
C LEU A 284 6.39 0.80 -15.48
N TRP A 285 6.07 0.78 -14.20
CA TRP A 285 6.89 0.12 -13.18
C TRP A 285 6.49 -1.33 -12.93
N SER A 286 5.41 -1.82 -13.56
CA SER A 286 4.82 -3.14 -13.33
C SER A 286 4.56 -3.39 -11.83
N LEU A 287 3.98 -2.39 -11.17
CA LEU A 287 3.61 -2.44 -9.76
C LEU A 287 2.11 -2.26 -9.58
N PRO A 288 1.49 -2.94 -8.61
CA PRO A 288 0.08 -2.76 -8.31
C PRO A 288 -0.20 -1.31 -7.86
N LEU A 289 -1.29 -0.73 -8.35
CA LEU A 289 -1.81 0.56 -7.93
C LEU A 289 -2.93 0.39 -6.92
N ILE A 290 -2.71 0.89 -5.71
CA ILE A 290 -3.67 0.77 -4.61
C ILE A 290 -4.02 2.17 -4.13
N ARG A 291 -5.32 2.51 -4.16
CA ARG A 291 -5.84 3.76 -3.64
C ARG A 291 -6.11 3.66 -2.15
N LEU A 292 -5.63 4.63 -1.39
CA LEU A 292 -6.03 4.85 0.00
C LEU A 292 -7.24 5.78 0.00
N ASP A 293 -8.40 5.23 0.40
CA ASP A 293 -9.62 6.00 0.53
C ASP A 293 -9.65 6.74 1.86
N MET A 294 -9.29 8.02 1.82
CA MET A 294 -9.27 8.87 3.01
C MET A 294 -10.66 9.07 3.61
N GLY A 295 -11.73 9.03 2.81
CA GLY A 295 -13.11 9.10 3.31
C GLY A 295 -13.39 7.95 4.28
N ARG A 296 -13.01 6.73 3.92
CA ARG A 296 -13.16 5.55 4.78
C ARG A 296 -12.21 5.53 5.99
N VAL A 297 -11.07 6.19 5.90
CA VAL A 297 -10.19 6.39 7.07
C VAL A 297 -10.91 7.18 8.14
N TYR A 298 -11.66 8.24 7.75
CA TYR A 298 -12.41 9.10 8.66
C TYR A 298 -13.77 8.53 9.08
N ASP A 299 -14.25 7.44 8.48
CA ASP A 299 -15.54 6.81 8.77
C ASP A 299 -15.52 6.06 10.11
N GLY A 300 -15.18 6.77 11.17
CA GLY A 300 -15.09 6.27 12.53
C GLY A 300 -15.83 7.16 13.52
N SER A 301 -16.96 6.68 14.04
CA SER A 301 -17.77 7.39 15.04
C SER A 301 -17.08 7.56 16.41
N THR A 302 -15.88 7.05 16.61
CA THR A 302 -15.18 7.03 17.90
C THR A 302 -13.79 7.65 17.77
N VAL A 303 -13.43 8.52 18.72
CA VAL A 303 -12.10 9.13 18.82
C VAL A 303 -11.01 8.04 18.86
N GLY A 304 -10.01 8.14 17.99
CA GLY A 304 -8.92 7.16 17.87
C GLY A 304 -9.12 6.03 16.84
N LYS A 305 -10.36 5.73 16.42
CA LYS A 305 -10.63 4.69 15.42
C LYS A 305 -10.07 5.05 14.05
N SER A 306 -10.17 6.31 13.65
CA SER A 306 -9.64 6.80 12.37
C SER A 306 -8.11 6.69 12.28
N GLU A 307 -7.40 6.97 13.38
CA GLU A 307 -5.95 6.78 13.44
C GLU A 307 -5.57 5.30 13.36
N ALA A 308 -6.29 4.43 14.06
CA ALA A 308 -6.11 2.97 13.99
C ALA A 308 -6.40 2.44 12.58
N ASN A 309 -7.45 2.95 11.93
CA ASN A 309 -7.79 2.63 10.55
C ASN A 309 -6.64 2.97 9.60
N LEU A 310 -6.07 4.17 9.70
CA LEU A 310 -4.92 4.56 8.89
C LEU A 310 -3.71 3.66 9.16
N ARG A 311 -3.35 3.44 10.42
CA ARG A 311 -2.21 2.57 10.78
C ARG A 311 -2.38 1.16 10.22
N ASN A 312 -3.58 0.60 10.30
CA ASN A 312 -3.87 -0.72 9.75
C ASN A 312 -3.76 -0.73 8.22
N ALA A 313 -4.33 0.28 7.54
CA ALA A 313 -4.21 0.40 6.09
C ALA A 313 -2.74 0.52 5.64
N LEU A 314 -1.93 1.32 6.34
CA LEU A 314 -0.51 1.47 6.04
C LEU A 314 0.28 0.17 6.30
N LYS A 315 -0.01 -0.56 7.38
CA LYS A 315 0.58 -1.90 7.63
C LYS A 315 0.25 -2.88 6.51
N VAL A 316 -1.01 -2.91 6.06
CA VAL A 316 -1.42 -3.74 4.91
C VAL A 316 -0.70 -3.30 3.64
N ALA A 317 -0.59 -2.00 3.37
CA ALA A 317 0.17 -1.49 2.22
C ALA A 317 1.64 -1.92 2.26
N GLU A 318 2.29 -1.85 3.42
CA GLU A 318 3.66 -2.34 3.59
C GLU A 318 3.79 -3.85 3.37
N SER A 319 2.82 -4.63 3.84
CA SER A 319 2.81 -6.08 3.67
C SER A 319 2.66 -6.49 2.21
N ILE A 320 1.95 -5.71 1.40
CA ILE A 320 1.70 -5.99 -0.03
C ILE A 320 2.84 -5.47 -0.93
N SER A 321 3.75 -4.67 -0.38
CA SER A 321 4.85 -4.05 -1.14
C SER A 321 5.72 -5.10 -1.88
N PRO A 322 6.28 -4.77 -3.06
CA PRO A 322 6.36 -3.45 -3.69
C PRO A 322 5.06 -3.02 -4.37
N MET A 323 4.66 -1.74 -4.19
CA MET A 323 3.40 -1.20 -4.72
C MET A 323 3.44 0.33 -4.85
N ILE A 324 2.48 0.88 -5.59
CA ILE A 324 2.19 2.31 -5.60
C ILE A 324 0.95 2.56 -4.74
N LEU A 325 1.11 3.38 -3.70
CA LEU A 325 0.02 3.85 -2.85
C LEU A 325 -0.45 5.21 -3.37
N PHE A 326 -1.64 5.23 -3.94
CA PHE A 326 -2.23 6.43 -4.51
C PHE A 326 -3.18 7.11 -3.52
N ILE A 327 -2.99 8.41 -3.31
CA ILE A 327 -3.85 9.24 -2.47
C ILE A 327 -4.33 10.41 -3.32
N ASP A 328 -5.59 10.33 -3.73
CA ASP A 328 -6.19 11.38 -4.53
C ASP A 328 -6.70 12.52 -3.64
N GLU A 329 -6.56 13.76 -4.12
CA GLU A 329 -7.06 14.95 -3.47
C GLU A 329 -6.65 15.08 -1.99
N LEU A 330 -5.38 14.95 -1.72
CA LEU A 330 -4.79 15.02 -0.38
C LEU A 330 -5.23 16.27 0.40
N ASP A 331 -5.43 17.39 -0.30
CA ASP A 331 -5.94 18.64 0.25
C ASP A 331 -7.37 18.53 0.79
N LYS A 332 -8.23 17.72 0.20
CA LYS A 332 -9.58 17.44 0.72
C LYS A 332 -9.52 16.54 1.95
N ALA A 333 -8.65 15.52 1.89
CA ALA A 333 -8.47 14.59 2.98
C ALA A 333 -8.10 15.26 4.31
N PHE A 334 -7.32 16.34 4.25
CA PHE A 334 -6.84 17.05 5.44
C PHE A 334 -7.48 18.42 5.65
N ALA A 335 -8.41 18.87 4.79
CA ALA A 335 -9.10 20.16 4.91
C ALA A 335 -10.07 20.24 6.09
N GLY A 336 -10.51 19.14 6.66
CA GLY A 336 -11.41 19.10 7.82
C GLY A 336 -10.82 19.69 9.11
N GLY A 337 -9.51 19.96 9.14
CA GLY A 337 -8.83 20.51 10.33
C GLY A 337 -8.72 22.03 10.39
N ALA A 338 -8.99 22.74 9.28
CA ALA A 338 -8.71 24.18 9.21
C ALA A 338 -9.95 25.11 9.30
N GLY A 339 -11.17 24.56 9.31
CA GLY A 339 -12.38 25.37 9.17
C GLY A 339 -13.52 25.19 10.17
N SER A 340 -13.47 24.19 11.05
CA SER A 340 -14.47 23.99 12.10
C SER A 340 -13.80 23.97 13.48
N ALA A 341 -13.90 25.09 14.19
CA ALA A 341 -13.20 25.33 15.46
C ALA A 341 -13.68 24.44 16.63
N ASP A 342 -14.67 23.54 16.46
CA ASP A 342 -15.37 23.00 17.64
C ASP A 342 -15.50 21.48 17.81
N SER A 343 -15.07 20.60 16.86
CA SER A 343 -15.17 19.16 17.21
C SER A 343 -14.17 18.20 16.57
N ASP A 344 -13.57 18.48 15.39
CA ASP A 344 -12.77 17.50 14.65
C ASP A 344 -11.28 17.87 14.42
N GLY A 345 -10.84 19.06 14.80
CA GLY A 345 -9.49 19.58 14.54
C GLY A 345 -8.35 18.74 15.12
N GLY A 346 -8.60 18.02 16.21
CA GLY A 346 -7.61 17.15 16.84
C GLY A 346 -7.40 15.81 16.09
N THR A 347 -8.44 15.27 15.49
CA THR A 347 -8.39 13.97 14.80
C THR A 347 -7.66 14.06 13.48
N SER A 348 -7.95 15.05 12.66
CA SER A 348 -7.28 15.28 11.38
C SER A 348 -5.78 15.55 11.57
N SER A 349 -5.41 16.32 12.58
CA SER A 349 -4.00 16.61 12.90
C SER A 349 -3.22 15.36 13.34
N ARG A 350 -3.85 14.43 14.08
CA ARG A 350 -3.23 13.16 14.51
C ARG A 350 -3.05 12.21 13.34
N ILE A 351 -4.09 12.02 12.52
CA ILE A 351 -4.03 11.20 11.30
C ILE A 351 -2.91 11.69 10.39
N PHE A 352 -2.83 13.00 10.20
CA PHE A 352 -1.80 13.67 9.46
C PHE A 352 -0.39 13.39 10.02
N GLY A 353 -0.20 13.58 11.34
CA GLY A 353 1.07 13.29 12.01
C GLY A 353 1.49 11.83 11.84
N THR A 354 0.56 10.89 12.00
CA THR A 354 0.79 9.45 11.81
C THR A 354 1.23 9.14 10.38
N PHE A 355 0.56 9.71 9.38
CA PHE A 355 0.94 9.50 7.98
C PHE A 355 2.33 10.07 7.66
N LEU A 356 2.64 11.28 8.11
CA LEU A 356 3.94 11.90 7.88
C LEU A 356 5.09 11.15 8.57
N THR A 357 4.88 10.71 9.78
CA THR A 357 5.85 9.88 10.52
C THR A 357 6.11 8.59 9.75
N TRP A 358 5.05 7.92 9.32
CA TRP A 358 5.19 6.72 8.50
C TRP A 358 5.95 7.00 7.19
N MET A 359 5.63 8.06 6.45
CA MET A 359 6.34 8.44 5.23
C MET A 359 7.84 8.65 5.44
N GLN A 360 8.21 9.17 6.61
CA GLN A 360 9.60 9.42 6.96
C GLN A 360 10.34 8.12 7.33
N GLU A 361 9.69 7.25 8.10
CA GLU A 361 10.29 6.07 8.74
C GLU A 361 10.18 4.79 7.91
N LYS A 362 9.23 4.71 6.96
CA LYS A 362 9.00 3.51 6.16
C LYS A 362 10.27 3.03 5.46
N LYS A 363 10.52 1.73 5.57
CA LYS A 363 11.61 1.02 4.88
C LYS A 363 11.09 0.07 3.79
N SER A 364 9.78 -0.13 3.75
CA SER A 364 9.10 -0.96 2.77
C SER A 364 9.08 -0.30 1.39
N PRO A 365 9.17 -1.04 0.29
CA PRO A 365 9.13 -0.51 -1.07
C PRO A 365 7.70 -0.09 -1.48
N VAL A 366 7.12 0.83 -0.75
CA VAL A 366 5.85 1.49 -1.07
C VAL A 366 6.16 2.87 -1.65
N PHE A 367 5.79 3.11 -2.90
CA PHE A 367 5.91 4.42 -3.53
C PHE A 367 4.59 5.19 -3.38
N VAL A 368 4.63 6.33 -2.72
CA VAL A 368 3.42 7.13 -2.50
C VAL A 368 3.26 8.15 -3.62
N MET A 369 2.13 8.09 -4.32
CA MET A 369 1.72 9.12 -5.28
C MET A 369 0.53 9.86 -4.71
N ALA A 370 0.69 11.15 -4.42
CA ALA A 370 -0.38 11.97 -3.92
C ALA A 370 -0.71 13.09 -4.91
N THR A 371 -2.00 13.44 -5.03
CA THR A 371 -2.44 14.60 -5.80
C THR A 371 -3.04 15.66 -4.89
N ALA A 372 -2.93 16.93 -5.28
CA ALA A 372 -3.61 18.02 -4.61
C ALA A 372 -3.97 19.14 -5.60
N ASN A 373 -5.10 19.80 -5.33
CA ASN A 373 -5.59 20.92 -6.13
C ASN A 373 -5.41 22.27 -5.40
N ARG A 374 -5.36 22.25 -4.06
CA ARG A 374 -5.30 23.46 -3.22
C ARG A 374 -4.16 23.35 -2.23
N ILE A 375 -3.09 24.04 -2.55
CA ILE A 375 -1.86 23.98 -1.76
C ILE A 375 -1.98 24.66 -0.40
N GLU A 376 -2.79 25.71 -0.31
CA GLU A 376 -3.04 26.46 0.91
C GLU A 376 -3.69 25.63 2.00
N LYS A 377 -4.32 24.51 1.62
CA LYS A 377 -4.92 23.55 2.56
C LYS A 377 -3.96 22.45 3.04
N LEU A 378 -2.80 22.33 2.41
CA LEU A 378 -1.81 21.35 2.82
C LEU A 378 -0.91 21.96 3.90
N PRO A 379 -0.74 21.25 5.02
CA PRO A 379 0.25 21.64 6.03
C PRO A 379 1.65 21.71 5.44
N GLY A 380 2.42 22.76 5.82
CA GLY A 380 3.76 23.00 5.29
C GLY A 380 4.75 21.85 5.50
N GLU A 381 4.45 20.98 6.43
CA GLU A 381 5.22 19.77 6.71
C GLU A 381 5.30 18.80 5.52
N PHE A 382 4.30 18.73 4.63
CA PHE A 382 4.36 17.91 3.41
C PHE A 382 5.45 18.35 2.45
N LEU A 383 5.75 19.62 2.45
CA LEU A 383 6.69 20.26 1.54
C LEU A 383 8.15 20.13 2.00
N ARG A 384 8.38 19.60 3.21
CA ARG A 384 9.74 19.39 3.72
C ARG A 384 10.41 18.23 3.00
N LYS A 385 11.67 18.46 2.58
CA LYS A 385 12.50 17.41 1.97
C LYS A 385 12.62 16.19 2.87
N GLY A 386 12.65 15.00 2.25
CA GLY A 386 12.78 13.71 2.95
C GLY A 386 11.47 12.96 3.17
N ARG A 387 10.32 13.53 2.80
CA ARG A 387 8.99 12.90 2.79
C ARG A 387 8.61 12.47 1.39
N PHE A 388 8.43 13.42 0.49
CA PHE A 388 8.36 13.18 -0.95
C PHE A 388 9.72 13.43 -1.58
N ASP A 389 10.07 12.65 -2.58
CA ASP A 389 11.32 12.81 -3.33
C ASP A 389 11.25 14.01 -4.26
N GLU A 390 10.05 14.29 -4.81
CA GLU A 390 9.82 15.39 -5.72
C GLU A 390 8.39 15.93 -5.63
N LEU A 391 8.25 17.25 -5.87
CA LEU A 391 6.98 17.94 -6.05
C LEU A 391 6.86 18.37 -7.49
N PHE A 392 5.84 17.91 -8.19
CA PHE A 392 5.55 18.31 -9.56
C PHE A 392 4.36 19.25 -9.63
N PHE A 393 4.47 20.25 -10.48
CA PHE A 393 3.37 21.14 -10.82
C PHE A 393 2.86 20.83 -12.22
N VAL A 394 1.58 20.51 -12.32
CA VAL A 394 0.85 20.28 -13.58
C VAL A 394 -0.03 21.49 -13.87
N ASP A 395 0.32 22.24 -14.87
CA ASP A 395 -0.43 23.41 -15.34
C ASP A 395 -1.47 23.01 -16.40
N LEU A 396 -2.22 23.97 -16.91
CA LEU A 396 -3.06 23.80 -18.09
C LEU A 396 -2.19 23.42 -19.30
N PRO A 397 -2.69 22.54 -20.17
CA PRO A 397 -1.92 22.11 -21.33
C PRO A 397 -1.68 23.25 -22.31
N ASN A 398 -0.46 23.34 -22.82
CA ASN A 398 -0.09 24.27 -23.89
C ASN A 398 -0.67 23.83 -25.24
N GLY A 399 -0.44 24.59 -26.32
CA GLY A 399 -0.99 24.30 -27.64
C GLY A 399 -0.58 22.93 -28.20
N GLU A 400 0.68 22.51 -27.98
CA GLU A 400 1.17 21.21 -28.41
C GLU A 400 0.55 20.07 -27.62
N GLU A 401 0.51 20.23 -26.31
CA GLU A 401 -0.11 19.25 -25.42
C GLU A 401 -1.62 19.10 -25.69
N ARG A 402 -2.34 20.20 -25.99
CA ARG A 402 -3.76 20.12 -26.38
C ARG A 402 -3.95 19.35 -27.69
N ARG A 403 -3.06 19.51 -28.67
CA ARG A 403 -3.08 18.68 -29.89
C ARG A 403 -2.97 17.19 -29.59
N ASP A 404 -2.03 16.84 -28.74
CA ASP A 404 -1.81 15.45 -28.35
C ASP A 404 -3.01 14.90 -27.56
N ILE A 405 -3.59 15.68 -26.65
CA ILE A 405 -4.79 15.31 -25.90
C ILE A 405 -5.97 15.07 -26.84
N PHE A 406 -6.22 15.94 -27.85
CA PHE A 406 -7.25 15.67 -28.85
C PHE A 406 -6.99 14.38 -29.63
N LYS A 407 -5.74 14.14 -30.09
CA LYS A 407 -5.38 12.90 -30.76
C LYS A 407 -5.69 11.67 -29.89
N ILE A 408 -5.26 11.69 -28.65
CA ILE A 408 -5.48 10.58 -27.69
C ILE A 408 -6.97 10.28 -27.55
N HIS A 409 -7.80 11.30 -27.27
CA HIS A 409 -9.22 11.10 -27.07
C HIS A 409 -9.98 10.72 -28.33
N LEU A 410 -9.56 11.20 -29.49
CA LEU A 410 -10.14 10.80 -30.77
C LEU A 410 -9.72 9.38 -31.17
N CYS A 411 -8.44 9.00 -31.02
CA CYS A 411 -7.95 7.63 -31.23
C CYS A 411 -8.68 6.62 -30.34
N LYS A 412 -8.86 6.94 -29.06
CA LYS A 412 -9.55 6.06 -28.11
C LYS A 412 -10.99 5.74 -28.54
N ARG A 413 -11.65 6.64 -29.26
CA ARG A 413 -13.06 6.52 -29.68
C ARG A 413 -13.22 6.13 -31.13
N ARG A 414 -12.24 6.42 -31.97
CA ARG A 414 -12.18 6.10 -33.41
C ARG A 414 -10.76 5.62 -33.77
N PRO A 415 -10.46 4.33 -33.55
CA PRO A 415 -9.11 3.78 -33.76
C PRO A 415 -8.67 3.76 -35.23
N ASP A 416 -9.59 3.99 -36.20
CA ASP A 416 -9.26 4.03 -37.63
C ASP A 416 -8.45 5.29 -37.94
N VAL A 417 -7.18 5.12 -38.28
CA VAL A 417 -6.23 6.21 -38.59
C VAL A 417 -6.73 7.13 -39.72
N GLU A 418 -7.37 6.58 -40.76
CA GLU A 418 -7.92 7.35 -41.89
C GLU A 418 -9.01 8.36 -41.44
N LYS A 419 -9.71 8.08 -40.33
CA LYS A 419 -10.71 8.99 -39.81
C LYS A 419 -10.08 10.14 -39.01
N LEU A 420 -8.86 10.01 -38.53
CA LEU A 420 -8.12 11.05 -37.79
C LEU A 420 -7.57 12.13 -38.72
N GLU A 421 -7.21 11.78 -39.97
CA GLU A 421 -6.74 12.75 -40.99
C GLU A 421 -7.79 13.82 -41.34
N ARG A 422 -9.06 13.61 -40.97
CA ARG A 422 -10.15 14.56 -41.17
C ARG A 422 -10.16 15.73 -40.17
N PHE A 423 -9.35 15.65 -39.09
CA PHE A 423 -9.32 16.65 -38.04
C PHE A 423 -8.07 17.53 -38.15
N ASP A 424 -8.28 18.84 -38.18
CA ASP A 424 -7.22 19.82 -38.03
C ASP A 424 -6.94 20.05 -36.55
N PHE A 425 -5.97 19.34 -36.01
CA PHE A 425 -5.56 19.42 -34.63
C PHE A 425 -4.98 20.78 -34.25
N GLU A 426 -4.42 21.51 -35.22
CA GLU A 426 -3.90 22.87 -34.98
C GLU A 426 -5.06 23.84 -34.74
N GLN A 427 -6.13 23.74 -35.53
CA GLN A 427 -7.33 24.55 -35.33
C GLN A 427 -8.05 24.18 -34.02
N LEU A 428 -8.18 22.88 -33.69
CA LEU A 428 -8.78 22.41 -32.44
C LEU A 428 -8.01 22.93 -31.23
N SER A 429 -6.68 22.88 -31.28
CA SER A 429 -5.81 23.41 -30.22
C SER A 429 -5.99 24.92 -30.02
N LYS A 430 -6.11 25.70 -31.11
CA LYS A 430 -6.30 27.17 -31.03
C LYS A 430 -7.63 27.55 -30.40
N VAL A 431 -8.73 26.88 -30.79
CA VAL A 431 -10.08 27.21 -30.29
C VAL A 431 -10.27 26.79 -28.83
N SER A 432 -9.52 25.81 -28.36
CA SER A 432 -9.58 25.28 -26.97
C SER A 432 -8.56 25.91 -26.04
N ASP A 433 -8.13 27.15 -26.32
CA ASP A 433 -7.17 27.83 -25.45
C ASP A 433 -7.69 27.98 -24.03
N GLY A 434 -6.86 27.62 -23.04
CA GLY A 434 -7.22 27.61 -21.63
C GLY A 434 -8.06 26.42 -21.17
N PHE A 435 -8.31 25.42 -22.01
CA PHE A 435 -9.00 24.18 -21.64
C PHE A 435 -8.05 23.21 -20.94
N SER A 436 -8.55 22.52 -19.93
CA SER A 436 -7.90 21.36 -19.32
C SER A 436 -8.10 20.10 -20.18
N GLY A 437 -7.35 19.04 -19.91
CA GLY A 437 -7.49 17.77 -20.62
C GLY A 437 -8.88 17.15 -20.46
N ALA A 438 -9.49 17.23 -19.28
CA ALA A 438 -10.84 16.75 -19.02
C ALA A 438 -11.89 17.54 -19.81
N GLU A 439 -11.72 18.85 -19.95
CA GLU A 439 -12.65 19.69 -20.75
C GLU A 439 -12.56 19.38 -22.22
N ILE A 440 -11.36 19.09 -22.74
CA ILE A 440 -11.14 18.64 -24.12
C ILE A 440 -11.87 17.28 -24.32
N GLU A 441 -11.72 16.34 -23.41
CA GLU A 441 -12.43 15.07 -23.46
C GLU A 441 -13.95 15.26 -23.51
N GLN A 442 -14.47 16.10 -22.62
CA GLN A 442 -15.92 16.39 -22.59
C GLN A 442 -16.42 17.07 -23.85
N ALA A 443 -15.64 17.98 -24.47
CA ALA A 443 -15.99 18.60 -25.75
C ALA A 443 -16.09 17.57 -26.89
N VAL A 444 -15.15 16.60 -26.94
CA VAL A 444 -15.23 15.49 -27.91
C VAL A 444 -16.47 14.62 -27.67
N ILE A 445 -16.76 14.29 -26.41
CA ILE A 445 -17.94 13.49 -26.05
C ILE A 445 -19.24 14.24 -26.41
N ALA A 446 -19.33 15.53 -26.10
CA ALA A 446 -20.49 16.35 -26.42
C ALA A 446 -20.76 16.41 -27.94
N ALA A 447 -19.72 16.61 -28.74
CA ALA A 447 -19.79 16.56 -30.18
C ALA A 447 -20.30 15.20 -30.72
N MET A 448 -19.86 14.10 -30.11
CA MET A 448 -20.33 12.76 -30.45
C MET A 448 -21.82 12.58 -30.12
N TYR A 449 -22.29 13.04 -28.97
CA TYR A 449 -23.71 12.95 -28.61
C TYR A 449 -24.60 13.77 -29.54
N GLU A 450 -24.18 14.99 -29.90
CA GLU A 450 -24.93 15.84 -30.82
C GLU A 450 -25.08 15.20 -32.21
N ALA A 451 -23.98 14.67 -32.76
CA ALA A 451 -23.99 13.99 -34.05
C ALA A 451 -24.80 12.68 -34.00
N PHE A 452 -24.68 11.92 -32.92
CA PHE A 452 -25.43 10.67 -32.73
C PHE A 452 -26.93 10.92 -32.67
N ALA A 453 -27.37 11.99 -32.02
CA ALA A 453 -28.81 12.38 -31.97
C ALA A 453 -29.36 12.74 -33.36
N GLN A 454 -28.48 13.04 -34.33
CA GLN A 454 -28.81 13.37 -35.70
C GLN A 454 -28.55 12.20 -36.68
N ASP A 455 -28.30 10.98 -36.16
CA ASP A 455 -27.98 9.77 -36.94
C ASP A 455 -26.83 9.98 -37.97
N ARG A 456 -25.81 10.77 -37.57
CA ARG A 456 -24.62 11.05 -38.40
C ARG A 456 -23.31 10.89 -37.67
N GLU A 457 -22.23 10.76 -38.39
CA GLU A 457 -20.89 10.81 -37.82
C GLU A 457 -20.56 12.25 -37.39
N PHE A 458 -19.83 12.40 -36.27
CA PHE A 458 -19.41 13.70 -35.79
C PHE A 458 -18.22 14.27 -36.61
N THR A 459 -18.15 15.56 -36.66
CA THR A 459 -17.18 16.31 -37.48
C THR A 459 -16.39 17.26 -36.59
N GLN A 460 -15.34 17.84 -37.12
CA GLN A 460 -14.57 18.90 -36.44
C GLN A 460 -15.43 20.09 -36.05
N LEU A 461 -16.44 20.44 -36.84
CA LEU A 461 -17.33 21.57 -36.55
C LEU A 461 -18.17 21.29 -35.30
N ASP A 462 -18.58 20.07 -35.05
CA ASP A 462 -19.30 19.68 -33.84
C ASP A 462 -18.43 19.85 -32.62
N ILE A 463 -17.14 19.46 -32.68
CA ILE A 463 -16.16 19.68 -31.60
C ILE A 463 -15.94 21.17 -31.35
N ILE A 464 -15.78 21.98 -32.41
CA ILE A 464 -15.60 23.43 -32.30
C ILE A 464 -16.86 24.07 -31.68
N SER A 465 -18.05 23.62 -32.03
CA SER A 465 -19.30 24.08 -31.44
C SER A 465 -19.35 23.78 -29.95
N ALA A 466 -19.02 22.56 -29.55
CA ALA A 466 -18.96 22.12 -28.16
C ALA A 466 -17.93 22.93 -27.35
N VAL A 467 -16.73 23.18 -27.89
CA VAL A 467 -15.71 24.02 -27.26
C VAL A 467 -16.20 25.44 -27.09
N LYS A 468 -16.84 26.04 -28.10
CA LYS A 468 -17.34 27.44 -28.01
C LYS A 468 -18.50 27.59 -27.04
N SER A 469 -19.30 26.56 -26.81
CA SER A 469 -20.41 26.59 -25.86
C SER A 469 -19.97 26.38 -24.39
N THR A 470 -18.73 25.94 -24.19
CA THR A 470 -18.17 25.63 -22.84
C THR A 470 -17.29 26.79 -22.37
N THR A 471 -17.53 27.26 -21.14
CA THR A 471 -16.63 28.21 -20.47
C THR A 471 -15.51 27.44 -19.76
N PRO A 472 -14.25 27.65 -20.14
CA PRO A 472 -13.14 26.88 -19.56
C PRO A 472 -12.90 27.26 -18.08
N LEU A 473 -12.45 26.28 -17.32
CA LEU A 473 -12.13 26.40 -15.89
C LEU A 473 -11.05 27.48 -15.64
N SER A 474 -10.16 27.68 -16.58
CA SER A 474 -9.16 28.75 -16.55
C SER A 474 -9.74 30.14 -16.42
N ARG A 475 -10.96 30.37 -16.93
CA ARG A 475 -11.69 31.64 -16.81
C ARG A 475 -12.49 31.72 -15.52
N THR A 476 -13.13 30.62 -15.12
CA THR A 476 -13.95 30.59 -13.90
C THR A 476 -13.13 30.55 -12.61
N MET A 477 -11.88 30.09 -12.67
CA MET A 477 -10.97 29.97 -11.53
C MET A 477 -9.65 30.74 -11.75
N THR A 478 -9.68 31.84 -12.47
CA THR A 478 -8.49 32.62 -12.87
C THR A 478 -7.58 32.95 -11.68
N GLU A 479 -8.12 33.47 -10.60
CA GLU A 479 -7.37 33.87 -9.41
C GLU A 479 -6.70 32.67 -8.73
N GLN A 480 -7.42 31.55 -8.62
CA GLN A 480 -6.89 30.33 -7.99
C GLN A 480 -5.75 29.72 -8.82
N VAL A 481 -5.90 29.70 -10.14
CA VAL A 481 -4.86 29.20 -11.05
C VAL A 481 -3.63 30.09 -10.99
N ALA A 482 -3.80 31.43 -10.97
CA ALA A 482 -2.70 32.36 -10.83
C ALA A 482 -1.94 32.18 -9.50
N ALA A 483 -2.66 32.11 -8.38
CA ALA A 483 -2.06 31.89 -7.07
C ALA A 483 -1.29 30.56 -7.00
N LEU A 484 -1.83 29.49 -7.61
CA LEU A 484 -1.18 28.19 -7.68
C LEU A 484 0.10 28.22 -8.51
N ARG A 485 0.10 28.92 -9.64
CA ARG A 485 1.29 29.14 -10.49
C ARG A 485 2.39 29.91 -9.75
N ASP A 486 2.03 31.01 -9.08
CA ASP A 486 2.99 31.83 -8.33
C ASP A 486 3.63 31.03 -7.18
N TRP A 487 2.83 30.22 -6.51
CA TRP A 487 3.36 29.36 -5.47
C TRP A 487 4.30 28.28 -6.03
N ALA A 488 3.92 27.66 -7.16
CA ALA A 488 4.65 26.56 -7.78
C ALA A 488 6.01 26.98 -8.34
N ARG A 489 6.11 28.20 -8.91
CA ARG A 489 7.36 28.74 -9.50
C ARG A 489 8.57 28.59 -8.59
N MET A 490 8.40 28.77 -7.28
CA MET A 490 9.50 28.77 -6.30
C MET A 490 9.72 27.43 -5.62
N ARG A 491 8.79 26.47 -5.76
CA ARG A 491 8.73 25.30 -4.84
C ARG A 491 8.53 23.97 -5.52
N ALA A 492 8.02 23.94 -6.74
CA ALA A 492 7.68 22.70 -7.44
C ALA A 492 8.42 22.61 -8.79
N ARG A 493 8.73 21.41 -9.20
CA ARG A 493 9.29 21.15 -10.53
C ARG A 493 8.16 21.17 -11.57
N PRO A 494 8.29 21.89 -12.68
CA PRO A 494 7.29 21.83 -13.74
C PRO A 494 7.23 20.42 -14.34
N ALA A 495 6.00 19.94 -14.60
CA ALA A 495 5.78 18.65 -15.21
C ALA A 495 5.99 18.64 -16.72
N ALA A 496 5.87 19.81 -17.37
CA ALA A 496 6.01 20.01 -18.81
C ALA A 496 7.29 20.80 -19.15
N THR A 497 7.89 20.52 -20.28
CA THR A 497 9.17 21.10 -20.72
C THR A 497 9.07 22.60 -21.04
N SER A 498 7.95 23.05 -21.61
CA SER A 498 7.74 24.46 -22.00
C SER A 498 7.75 25.44 -20.82
N VAL A 499 7.29 24.99 -19.64
CA VAL A 499 7.35 25.79 -18.39
C VAL A 499 8.76 25.78 -17.81
N ALA A 500 9.51 24.71 -18.00
CA ALA A 500 10.89 24.58 -17.54
C ALA A 500 11.86 25.49 -18.31
N GLU A 501 11.64 25.75 -19.61
CA GLU A 501 12.43 26.66 -20.40
C GLU A 501 12.22 28.12 -19.98
N TYR A 502 10.99 28.52 -19.67
CA TYR A 502 10.68 29.87 -19.16
C TYR A 502 11.36 30.15 -17.81
N GLN A 503 11.43 29.14 -16.93
CA GLN A 503 12.10 29.33 -15.63
C GLN A 503 13.63 29.35 -15.73
N ARG A 504 14.23 28.75 -16.75
CA ARG A 504 15.68 28.79 -16.99
C ARG A 504 16.14 30.07 -17.66
N MET A 505 15.25 30.81 -18.32
CA MET A 505 15.57 32.09 -18.99
C MET A 505 15.51 33.31 -18.05
N GLU A 506 14.94 33.18 -16.84
CA GLU A 506 14.86 34.25 -15.84
C GLU A 506 15.97 34.20 -14.78
N PHE A 507 16.93 33.28 -14.89
CA PHE A 507 18.17 33.20 -14.10
C PHE A 507 19.41 33.30 -15.01
#